data_7aa89bca0f130a40edfefc50365f660e
#
_entry.id   7aa89bca0f130a40edfefc50365f660e
#
_cell.length_a   1.000
_cell.length_b   1.000
_cell.length_c   1.000
_cell.angle_alpha   90.00
_cell.angle_beta   90.00
_cell.angle_gamma   90.00
#
_symmetry.space_group_name_H-M   'P 1'
#
loop_
_entity.id
_entity.type
_entity.pdbx_description
1 polymer ?
#
loop_
_entity_poly.entity_id
_entity_poly.type
_entity_poly.pdbx_seq_one_letter_code
_entity_poly.pdbx_strand_id
1 'polypeptide(L)'
;MTQESEGTTPTERSGTEKIVLAAILIVLAVVAGYYLAKNLIPTPKIGVIYLDTQVTDLLDDTMTREINYAKNADDIKGVVMVINSPGGGAAAGHDIYFQVRKLRETKPVIASMDTLAASAAYQIGVGANEIYAKPASIIGNIGVIMGQPSPETLSERTITTGPFKATGGTATSWLQMLDLLHADFRDSVVAERSKAPNPLKLSPEEVATGEIWVGVEAKEYGLIDQLGSRLDAIQRAAELANLKNYQVVDVRDEYLASLTGDQLSSTLKLYEKVDNQPELNLTSEETKWPTFYQLYLPLE
;
A
#
# COMPACT_ATOMS: atom_id res chain seq x y z
N MET A 1 -16.66 -90.51 -19.74
CA MET A 1 -15.53 -89.58 -19.75
C MET A 1 -15.99 -88.27 -19.13
N THR A 2 -15.77 -88.12 -17.85
CA THR A 2 -16.05 -86.94 -17.09
C THR A 2 -14.73 -86.17 -16.87
N GLN A 3 -14.61 -84.98 -17.46
CA GLN A 3 -13.51 -84.06 -17.20
C GLN A 3 -13.77 -83.31 -15.90
N GLU A 4 -12.94 -83.54 -14.89
CA GLU A 4 -12.86 -82.69 -13.69
C GLU A 4 -12.25 -81.33 -14.04
N SER A 5 -12.94 -80.24 -13.78
CA SER A 5 -12.40 -78.91 -13.85
C SER A 5 -11.58 -78.63 -12.57
N GLU A 6 -10.24 -78.53 -12.71
CA GLU A 6 -9.37 -78.06 -11.65
C GLU A 6 -9.75 -76.60 -11.26
N GLY A 7 -10.36 -76.45 -10.10
CA GLY A 7 -10.59 -75.15 -9.47
C GLY A 7 -9.25 -74.62 -8.90
N THR A 8 -8.75 -73.56 -9.48
CA THR A 8 -7.59 -72.80 -8.95
C THR A 8 -8.03 -72.11 -7.65
N THR A 9 -7.61 -72.62 -6.50
CA THR A 9 -7.75 -72.00 -5.20
C THR A 9 -6.94 -70.70 -5.16
N PRO A 10 -7.52 -69.55 -4.72
CA PRO A 10 -6.75 -68.33 -4.59
C PRO A 10 -5.70 -68.50 -3.48
N THR A 11 -4.44 -68.33 -3.81
CA THR A 11 -3.31 -68.36 -2.88
C THR A 11 -3.48 -67.23 -1.83
N GLU A 12 -3.73 -67.62 -0.57
CA GLU A 12 -3.76 -66.64 0.55
C GLU A 12 -2.38 -66.03 0.71
N ARG A 13 -2.28 -64.71 0.48
CA ARG A 13 -1.04 -63.96 0.69
C ARG A 13 -0.56 -64.07 2.12
N SER A 14 0.72 -64.33 2.33
CA SER A 14 1.41 -64.39 3.62
C SER A 14 1.17 -63.08 4.43
N GLY A 15 1.15 -63.17 5.74
CA GLY A 15 0.99 -61.97 6.62
C GLY A 15 2.03 -60.88 6.35
N THR A 16 3.27 -61.28 6.01
CA THR A 16 4.34 -60.34 5.62
C THR A 16 4.06 -59.67 4.30
N GLU A 17 3.49 -60.35 3.30
CA GLU A 17 3.12 -59.70 2.02
C GLU A 17 1.99 -58.70 2.17
N LYS A 18 1.01 -58.96 3.07
CA LYS A 18 -0.08 -57.98 3.40
C LYS A 18 0.47 -56.74 4.08
N ILE A 19 1.46 -56.89 4.99
CA ILE A 19 2.12 -55.76 5.64
C ILE A 19 2.94 -54.92 4.64
N VAL A 20 3.70 -55.56 3.78
CA VAL A 20 4.50 -54.87 2.74
C VAL A 20 3.59 -54.12 1.75
N LEU A 21 2.49 -54.74 1.32
CA LEU A 21 1.52 -54.11 0.44
C LEU A 21 0.87 -52.90 1.11
N ALA A 22 0.50 -53.02 2.38
CA ALA A 22 -0.07 -51.93 3.16
C ALA A 22 0.93 -50.76 3.29
N ALA A 23 2.20 -51.03 3.56
CA ALA A 23 3.26 -50.02 3.61
C ALA A 23 3.44 -49.30 2.27
N ILE A 24 3.45 -50.04 1.15
CA ILE A 24 3.53 -49.47 -0.19
C ILE A 24 2.31 -48.55 -0.47
N LEU A 25 1.09 -48.99 -0.13
CA LEU A 25 -0.12 -48.20 -0.31
C LEU A 25 -0.11 -46.92 0.52
N ILE A 26 0.39 -46.98 1.76
CA ILE A 26 0.56 -45.78 2.62
C ILE A 26 1.54 -44.80 1.98
N VAL A 27 2.70 -45.25 1.51
CA VAL A 27 3.69 -44.41 0.83
C VAL A 27 3.09 -43.80 -0.43
N LEU A 28 2.39 -44.56 -1.26
CA LEU A 28 1.70 -44.05 -2.44
C LEU A 28 0.64 -43.02 -2.11
N ALA A 29 -0.15 -43.23 -1.04
CA ALA A 29 -1.15 -42.32 -0.58
C ALA A 29 -0.53 -41.01 -0.08
N VAL A 30 0.59 -41.07 0.66
CA VAL A 30 1.34 -39.90 1.12
C VAL A 30 1.91 -39.12 -0.06
N VAL A 31 2.51 -39.79 -1.02
CA VAL A 31 3.07 -39.19 -2.25
C VAL A 31 1.96 -38.55 -3.09
N ALA A 32 0.87 -39.28 -3.32
CA ALA A 32 -0.30 -38.74 -4.03
C ALA A 32 -0.92 -37.55 -3.30
N GLY A 33 -1.07 -37.65 -1.97
CA GLY A 33 -1.56 -36.55 -1.13
C GLY A 33 -0.65 -35.31 -1.19
N TYR A 34 0.66 -35.50 -1.18
CA TYR A 34 1.64 -34.40 -1.34
C TYR A 34 1.49 -33.68 -2.69
N TYR A 35 1.43 -34.44 -3.80
CA TYR A 35 1.25 -33.86 -5.13
C TYR A 35 -0.11 -33.20 -5.29
N LEU A 36 -1.15 -33.79 -4.73
CA LEU A 36 -2.50 -33.20 -4.74
C LEU A 36 -2.52 -31.91 -3.94
N ALA A 37 -1.97 -31.89 -2.74
CA ALA A 37 -1.86 -30.70 -1.91
C ALA A 37 -1.07 -29.58 -2.58
N LYS A 38 0.06 -29.91 -3.20
CA LYS A 38 0.92 -28.96 -3.94
C LYS A 38 0.19 -28.29 -5.11
N ASN A 39 -0.74 -29.00 -5.76
CA ASN A 39 -1.49 -28.48 -6.92
C ASN A 39 -2.79 -27.79 -6.52
N LEU A 40 -3.37 -28.11 -5.36
CA LEU A 40 -4.64 -27.55 -4.89
C LEU A 40 -4.49 -26.39 -3.91
N ILE A 41 -3.36 -26.32 -3.19
CA ILE A 41 -3.10 -25.23 -2.23
C ILE A 41 -2.26 -24.18 -2.95
N PRO A 42 -2.80 -22.98 -3.22
CA PRO A 42 -2.04 -21.89 -3.83
C PRO A 42 -0.83 -21.53 -2.97
N THR A 43 0.31 -21.29 -3.60
CA THR A 43 1.49 -20.77 -2.90
C THR A 43 1.14 -19.40 -2.32
N PRO A 44 1.36 -19.16 -1.02
CA PRO A 44 1.07 -17.86 -0.43
C PRO A 44 1.94 -16.77 -1.05
N LYS A 45 1.40 -15.56 -1.14
CA LYS A 45 2.03 -14.43 -1.80
C LYS A 45 2.27 -13.28 -0.82
N ILE A 46 3.36 -12.54 -1.07
CA ILE A 46 3.55 -11.18 -0.58
C ILE A 46 3.27 -10.24 -1.75
N GLY A 47 2.23 -9.43 -1.61
CA GLY A 47 1.87 -8.42 -2.60
C GLY A 47 2.72 -7.17 -2.45
N VAL A 48 3.15 -6.59 -3.58
CA VAL A 48 3.83 -5.30 -3.62
C VAL A 48 2.92 -4.29 -4.31
N ILE A 49 2.70 -3.15 -3.67
CA ILE A 49 1.97 -2.00 -4.21
C ILE A 49 2.95 -0.84 -4.34
N TYR A 50 2.96 -0.17 -5.48
CA TYR A 50 3.88 0.93 -5.76
C TYR A 50 3.16 2.29 -5.68
N LEU A 51 3.76 3.21 -4.91
CA LEU A 51 3.47 4.64 -4.90
C LEU A 51 4.72 5.36 -5.41
N ASP A 52 4.85 5.51 -6.72
CA ASP A 52 6.04 6.02 -7.40
C ASP A 52 5.79 7.31 -8.20
N THR A 53 4.67 7.95 -7.97
CA THR A 53 4.27 9.22 -8.58
C THR A 53 3.63 10.15 -7.53
N GLN A 54 3.21 11.32 -7.97
CA GLN A 54 2.51 12.29 -7.14
C GLN A 54 1.13 11.79 -6.73
N VAL A 55 0.74 12.05 -5.48
CA VAL A 55 -0.57 11.69 -4.93
C VAL A 55 -1.66 12.61 -5.51
N THR A 56 -2.56 12.03 -6.28
CA THR A 56 -3.69 12.70 -6.93
C THR A 56 -4.96 11.89 -6.73
N ASP A 57 -6.14 12.48 -6.98
CA ASP A 57 -7.41 11.76 -6.90
C ASP A 57 -7.45 10.54 -7.84
N LEU A 58 -6.79 10.65 -9.01
CA LEU A 58 -6.73 9.56 -9.98
C LEU A 58 -5.85 8.40 -9.49
N LEU A 59 -4.74 8.73 -8.81
CA LEU A 59 -3.89 7.73 -8.15
C LEU A 59 -4.63 7.06 -6.98
N ASP A 60 -5.39 7.83 -6.20
CA ASP A 60 -6.22 7.30 -5.11
C ASP A 60 -7.20 6.24 -5.62
N ASP A 61 -7.91 6.52 -6.70
CA ASP A 61 -8.82 5.54 -7.34
C ASP A 61 -8.12 4.22 -7.71
N THR A 62 -6.89 4.28 -8.23
CA THR A 62 -6.13 3.07 -8.62
C THR A 62 -5.58 2.34 -7.41
N MET A 63 -4.97 3.03 -6.47
CA MET A 63 -4.42 2.45 -5.25
C MET A 63 -5.50 1.83 -4.37
N THR A 64 -6.66 2.48 -4.26
CA THR A 64 -7.81 1.92 -3.55
C THR A 64 -8.25 0.57 -4.14
N ARG A 65 -8.22 0.40 -5.47
CA ARG A 65 -8.51 -0.88 -6.12
C ARG A 65 -7.47 -1.95 -5.80
N GLU A 66 -6.19 -1.61 -5.89
CA GLU A 66 -5.09 -2.51 -5.55
C GLU A 66 -5.12 -2.93 -4.08
N ILE A 67 -5.29 -1.97 -3.16
CA ILE A 67 -5.40 -2.23 -1.72
C ILE A 67 -6.60 -3.15 -1.42
N ASN A 68 -7.76 -2.88 -2.02
CA ASN A 68 -8.95 -3.72 -1.84
C ASN A 68 -8.76 -5.11 -2.45
N TYR A 69 -8.11 -5.24 -3.60
CA TYR A 69 -7.75 -6.53 -4.17
C TYR A 69 -6.82 -7.30 -3.23
N ALA A 70 -5.71 -6.68 -2.81
CA ALA A 70 -4.77 -7.30 -1.88
C ALA A 70 -5.43 -7.70 -0.54
N LYS A 71 -6.38 -6.92 -0.06
CA LYS A 71 -7.15 -7.22 1.15
C LYS A 71 -8.00 -8.48 1.01
N ASN A 72 -8.67 -8.66 -0.14
CA ASN A 72 -9.65 -9.70 -0.37
C ASN A 72 -9.05 -10.98 -1.00
N ALA A 73 -7.87 -10.92 -1.60
CA ALA A 73 -7.19 -12.08 -2.19
C ALA A 73 -6.66 -12.99 -1.09
N ASP A 74 -7.20 -14.21 -0.99
CA ASP A 74 -6.85 -15.16 0.08
C ASP A 74 -5.40 -15.67 0.00
N ASP A 75 -4.78 -15.65 -1.16
CA ASP A 75 -3.40 -16.08 -1.38
C ASP A 75 -2.37 -14.98 -1.06
N ILE A 76 -2.74 -13.71 -1.06
CA ILE A 76 -1.91 -12.60 -0.58
C ILE A 76 -1.99 -12.55 0.95
N LYS A 77 -0.87 -12.83 1.63
CA LYS A 77 -0.80 -12.94 3.09
C LYS A 77 -0.15 -11.75 3.80
N GLY A 78 0.56 -10.92 3.07
CA GLY A 78 1.16 -9.68 3.54
C GLY A 78 1.41 -8.75 2.36
N VAL A 79 1.58 -7.46 2.65
CA VAL A 79 1.75 -6.42 1.62
C VAL A 79 2.95 -5.55 1.94
N VAL A 80 3.68 -5.16 0.91
CA VAL A 80 4.72 -4.14 0.98
C VAL A 80 4.30 -2.96 0.12
N MET A 81 4.19 -1.79 0.76
CA MET A 81 4.00 -0.51 0.07
C MET A 81 5.36 0.06 -0.28
N VAL A 82 5.73 0.08 -1.56
CA VAL A 82 6.98 0.70 -2.04
C VAL A 82 6.68 2.15 -2.37
N ILE A 83 7.31 3.06 -1.64
CA ILE A 83 7.01 4.49 -1.71
C ILE A 83 8.21 5.26 -2.25
N ASN A 84 8.00 5.97 -3.36
CA ASN A 84 8.94 6.91 -3.97
C ASN A 84 8.16 8.10 -4.54
N SER A 85 7.69 8.99 -3.66
CA SER A 85 6.74 10.04 -4.02
C SER A 85 6.97 11.32 -3.21
N PRO A 86 6.79 12.50 -3.83
CA PRO A 86 6.85 13.80 -3.14
C PRO A 86 5.61 14.10 -2.30
N GLY A 87 4.58 13.26 -2.34
CA GLY A 87 3.27 13.57 -1.79
C GLY A 87 2.30 14.14 -2.83
N GLY A 88 1.35 14.97 -2.42
CA GLY A 88 0.35 15.54 -3.33
C GLY A 88 -0.89 16.05 -2.65
N GLY A 89 -2.08 15.75 -3.22
CA GLY A 89 -3.37 16.17 -2.71
C GLY A 89 -3.66 15.64 -1.31
N ALA A 90 -4.02 16.50 -0.38
CA ALA A 90 -4.24 16.13 1.00
C ALA A 90 -5.41 15.14 1.16
N ALA A 91 -6.52 15.35 0.45
CA ALA A 91 -7.69 14.47 0.52
C ALA A 91 -7.38 13.06 0.00
N ALA A 92 -6.73 12.95 -1.17
CA ALA A 92 -6.28 11.67 -1.74
C ALA A 92 -5.28 10.96 -0.81
N GLY A 93 -4.32 11.70 -0.26
CA GLY A 93 -3.36 11.17 0.72
C GLY A 93 -4.03 10.58 1.97
N HIS A 94 -5.04 11.29 2.50
CA HIS A 94 -5.82 10.80 3.63
C HIS A 94 -6.62 9.53 3.31
N ASP A 95 -7.26 9.47 2.14
CA ASP A 95 -8.03 8.27 1.79
C ASP A 95 -7.14 7.04 1.66
N ILE A 96 -6.02 7.16 0.94
CA ILE A 96 -5.04 6.06 0.81
C ILE A 96 -4.49 5.68 2.21
N TYR A 97 -4.16 6.64 3.07
CA TYR A 97 -3.72 6.38 4.45
C TYR A 97 -4.76 5.55 5.23
N PHE A 98 -6.04 5.91 5.15
CA PHE A 98 -7.10 5.14 5.80
C PHE A 98 -7.25 3.73 5.22
N GLN A 99 -7.09 3.56 3.91
CA GLN A 99 -7.11 2.25 3.26
C GLN A 99 -5.93 1.37 3.72
N VAL A 100 -4.72 1.92 3.82
CA VAL A 100 -3.54 1.21 4.34
C VAL A 100 -3.76 0.78 5.78
N ARG A 101 -4.30 1.65 6.63
CA ARG A 101 -4.66 1.31 8.01
C ARG A 101 -5.67 0.17 8.10
N LYS A 102 -6.71 0.18 7.28
CA LYS A 102 -7.70 -0.90 7.22
C LYS A 102 -7.08 -2.21 6.70
N LEU A 103 -6.13 -2.13 5.77
CA LEU A 103 -5.42 -3.30 5.27
C LEU A 103 -4.57 -3.94 6.38
N ARG A 104 -3.81 -3.15 7.16
CA ARG A 104 -2.96 -3.67 8.23
C ARG A 104 -3.72 -4.33 9.37
N GLU A 105 -5.03 -4.08 9.52
CA GLU A 105 -5.88 -4.78 10.48
C GLU A 105 -6.12 -6.24 10.11
N THR A 106 -5.94 -6.59 8.85
CA THR A 106 -6.22 -7.93 8.30
C THR A 106 -4.98 -8.67 7.83
N LYS A 107 -3.98 -7.96 7.34
CA LYS A 107 -2.73 -8.50 6.79
C LYS A 107 -1.56 -7.62 7.19
N PRO A 108 -0.37 -8.17 7.48
CA PRO A 108 0.81 -7.37 7.70
C PRO A 108 1.10 -6.43 6.52
N VAL A 109 1.34 -5.16 6.81
CA VAL A 109 1.73 -4.14 5.82
C VAL A 109 3.04 -3.51 6.25
N ILE A 110 4.05 -3.54 5.39
CA ILE A 110 5.34 -2.88 5.60
C ILE A 110 5.48 -1.76 4.55
N ALA A 111 5.81 -0.55 5.00
CA ALA A 111 6.20 0.52 4.09
C ALA A 111 7.71 0.45 3.83
N SER A 112 8.10 0.41 2.54
CA SER A 112 9.48 0.52 2.09
C SER A 112 9.66 1.87 1.39
N MET A 113 10.30 2.81 2.07
CA MET A 113 10.56 4.14 1.54
C MET A 113 11.85 4.12 0.72
N ASP A 114 11.71 4.29 -0.59
CA ASP A 114 12.83 4.16 -1.53
C ASP A 114 13.70 5.42 -1.54
N THR A 115 13.56 6.31 -2.54
CA THR A 115 14.38 7.52 -2.62
C THR A 115 13.74 8.68 -1.87
N LEU A 116 12.42 8.83 -2.03
CA LEU A 116 11.66 9.95 -1.48
C LEU A 116 10.33 9.44 -0.91
N ALA A 117 10.04 9.78 0.33
CA ALA A 117 8.73 9.60 0.94
C ALA A 117 8.40 10.84 1.77
N ALA A 118 7.88 11.85 1.10
CA ALA A 118 7.64 13.15 1.69
C ALA A 118 6.15 13.49 1.74
N SER A 119 5.75 14.26 2.76
CA SER A 119 4.44 14.86 2.87
C SER A 119 3.32 13.82 2.83
N ALA A 120 2.30 13.89 1.96
CA ALA A 120 1.23 12.90 1.86
C ALA A 120 1.75 11.45 1.65
N ALA A 121 2.87 11.28 0.94
CA ALA A 121 3.48 9.97 0.75
C ALA A 121 4.04 9.40 2.08
N TYR A 122 4.62 10.25 2.94
CA TYR A 122 5.02 9.85 4.27
C TYR A 122 3.79 9.51 5.13
N GLN A 123 2.73 10.34 5.08
CA GLN A 123 1.47 10.08 5.79
C GLN A 123 0.87 8.70 5.40
N ILE A 124 0.87 8.36 4.11
CA ILE A 124 0.43 7.05 3.64
C ILE A 124 1.28 5.93 4.26
N GLY A 125 2.60 6.11 4.27
CA GLY A 125 3.54 5.14 4.82
C GLY A 125 3.38 4.90 6.32
N VAL A 126 3.04 5.92 7.12
CA VAL A 126 2.80 5.74 8.57
C VAL A 126 1.55 4.93 8.86
N GLY A 127 0.68 4.71 7.89
CA GLY A 127 -0.45 3.77 7.97
C GLY A 127 -0.03 2.30 8.05
N ALA A 128 1.20 1.93 7.72
CA ALA A 128 1.71 0.56 7.78
C ALA A 128 1.99 0.06 9.22
N ASN A 129 2.33 -1.23 9.38
CA ASN A 129 2.75 -1.78 10.67
C ASN A 129 4.18 -1.35 11.03
N GLU A 130 5.08 -1.36 10.06
CA GLU A 130 6.48 -0.96 10.20
C GLU A 130 6.96 -0.23 8.95
N ILE A 131 7.96 0.64 9.11
CA ILE A 131 8.53 1.47 8.05
C ILE A 131 10.02 1.16 7.92
N TYR A 132 10.42 0.79 6.71
CA TYR A 132 11.80 0.59 6.29
C TYR A 132 12.22 1.71 5.33
N ALA A 133 13.46 2.16 5.45
CA ALA A 133 14.03 3.13 4.51
C ALA A 133 15.52 2.86 4.28
N LYS A 134 16.06 3.31 3.17
CA LYS A 134 17.50 3.30 2.91
C LYS A 134 18.18 4.42 3.70
N PRO A 135 19.47 4.32 4.03
CA PRO A 135 20.19 5.38 4.75
C PRO A 135 20.07 6.77 4.11
N ALA A 136 20.02 6.84 2.78
CA ALA A 136 19.95 8.08 2.02
C ALA A 136 18.53 8.44 1.53
N SER A 137 17.49 7.72 1.92
CA SER A 137 16.10 8.08 1.59
C SER A 137 15.73 9.41 2.22
N ILE A 138 14.98 10.23 1.52
CA ILE A 138 14.47 11.52 2.02
C ILE A 138 13.08 11.30 2.59
N ILE A 139 12.91 11.65 3.89
CA ILE A 139 11.74 11.30 4.68
C ILE A 139 11.18 12.55 5.36
N GLY A 140 9.86 12.63 5.55
CA GLY A 140 9.24 13.66 6.38
C GLY A 140 8.47 14.70 5.60
N ASN A 141 8.86 15.98 5.66
CA ASN A 141 8.12 17.12 5.09
C ASN A 141 6.66 17.14 5.60
N ILE A 142 6.49 17.02 6.92
CA ILE A 142 5.18 16.99 7.57
C ILE A 142 4.67 18.42 7.67
N GLY A 143 3.78 18.78 6.75
CA GLY A 143 3.25 20.13 6.60
C GLY A 143 2.23 20.19 5.47
N VAL A 144 1.52 21.29 5.36
CA VAL A 144 0.49 21.54 4.35
C VAL A 144 0.76 22.88 3.66
N ILE A 145 0.66 22.90 2.35
CA ILE A 145 0.72 24.14 1.56
C ILE A 145 -0.61 24.34 0.84
N MET A 146 -0.94 25.58 0.57
CA MET A 146 -2.12 25.97 -0.19
C MET A 146 -1.82 27.17 -1.06
N GLY A 147 -2.22 27.10 -2.34
CA GLY A 147 -2.29 28.30 -3.18
C GLY A 147 -3.39 29.21 -2.65
N GLN A 148 -3.06 30.46 -2.33
CA GLN A 148 -4.09 31.44 -1.93
C GLN A 148 -5.00 31.70 -3.12
N PRO A 149 -6.34 31.56 -2.96
CA PRO A 149 -7.26 31.92 -4.03
C PRO A 149 -7.12 33.38 -4.39
N SER A 150 -6.84 33.69 -5.66
CA SER A 150 -6.94 35.06 -6.14
C SER A 150 -8.40 35.49 -6.13
N PRO A 151 -8.76 36.65 -5.58
CA PRO A 151 -10.11 37.14 -5.72
C PRO A 151 -10.42 37.36 -7.19
N GLU A 152 -11.14 36.41 -7.80
CA GLU A 152 -11.68 36.65 -9.15
C GLU A 152 -12.62 37.85 -9.10
N THR A 153 -12.34 38.85 -9.88
CA THR A 153 -13.29 39.92 -10.14
C THR A 153 -14.48 39.30 -10.88
N LEU A 154 -15.57 39.12 -10.14
CA LEU A 154 -16.82 38.65 -10.74
C LEU A 154 -17.20 39.61 -11.88
N SER A 155 -17.55 39.10 -13.05
CA SER A 155 -18.08 39.93 -14.11
C SER A 155 -19.38 40.59 -13.63
N GLU A 156 -19.68 41.81 -14.11
CA GLU A 156 -20.92 42.54 -13.79
C GLU A 156 -22.21 41.75 -14.07
N ARG A 157 -22.10 40.63 -14.82
CA ARG A 157 -23.21 39.74 -15.16
C ARG A 157 -23.34 38.52 -14.24
N THR A 158 -22.44 38.36 -13.27
CA THR A 158 -22.47 37.23 -12.34
C THR A 158 -23.26 37.55 -11.10
N ILE A 159 -24.34 36.83 -10.85
CA ILE A 159 -25.13 36.92 -9.65
C ILE A 159 -24.78 35.76 -8.73
N THR A 160 -24.43 36.04 -7.48
CA THR A 160 -24.08 35.02 -6.49
C THR A 160 -24.99 35.09 -5.26
N THR A 161 -25.13 33.95 -4.58
CA THR A 161 -25.79 33.85 -3.28
C THR A 161 -24.75 33.86 -2.17
N GLY A 162 -24.83 34.81 -1.26
CA GLY A 162 -23.90 34.94 -0.13
C GLY A 162 -22.54 35.56 -0.50
N PRO A 163 -21.83 36.12 0.50
CA PRO A 163 -20.63 36.93 0.26
C PRO A 163 -19.40 36.13 -0.15
N PHE A 164 -19.38 34.81 0.14
CA PHE A 164 -18.20 33.96 -0.09
C PHE A 164 -18.39 32.91 -1.18
N LYS A 165 -19.48 32.96 -1.96
CA LYS A 165 -19.75 31.94 -2.97
C LYS A 165 -18.66 31.84 -4.05
N ALA A 166 -18.01 32.96 -4.39
CA ALA A 166 -16.93 33.01 -5.36
C ALA A 166 -15.54 32.81 -4.75
N THR A 167 -15.33 33.18 -3.48
CA THR A 167 -14.01 33.11 -2.83
C THR A 167 -13.86 31.96 -1.85
N GLY A 168 -14.97 31.28 -1.50
CA GLY A 168 -15.00 30.21 -0.50
C GLY A 168 -14.76 30.67 0.94
N GLY A 169 -14.35 31.93 1.16
CA GLY A 169 -14.07 32.48 2.49
C GLY A 169 -13.18 33.70 2.48
N THR A 170 -12.69 34.08 3.64
CA THR A 170 -11.68 35.14 3.84
C THR A 170 -10.28 34.57 3.93
N ALA A 171 -9.24 35.39 3.78
CA ALA A 171 -7.84 34.98 4.00
C ALA A 171 -7.67 34.36 5.41
N THR A 172 -8.31 34.89 6.42
CA THR A 172 -8.28 34.36 7.80
C THR A 172 -8.89 32.96 7.87
N SER A 173 -10.06 32.75 7.22
CA SER A 173 -10.68 31.42 7.23
C SER A 173 -9.86 30.38 6.47
N TRP A 174 -9.16 30.77 5.42
CA TRP A 174 -8.24 29.89 4.70
C TRP A 174 -7.02 29.50 5.56
N LEU A 175 -6.44 30.45 6.29
CA LEU A 175 -5.35 30.14 7.23
C LEU A 175 -5.82 29.20 8.34
N GLN A 176 -7.02 29.40 8.89
CA GLN A 176 -7.59 28.48 9.88
C GLN A 176 -7.80 27.06 9.33
N MET A 177 -8.23 26.93 8.08
CA MET A 177 -8.34 25.61 7.43
C MET A 177 -6.97 24.96 7.25
N LEU A 178 -5.96 25.74 6.86
CA LEU A 178 -4.58 25.24 6.74
C LEU A 178 -4.06 24.74 8.09
N ASP A 179 -4.27 25.49 9.17
CA ASP A 179 -3.86 25.11 10.52
C ASP A 179 -4.56 23.82 10.98
N LEU A 180 -5.85 23.65 10.67
CA LEU A 180 -6.59 22.42 10.99
C LEU A 180 -6.03 21.21 10.27
N LEU A 181 -5.74 21.32 8.96
CA LEU A 181 -5.17 20.23 8.18
C LEU A 181 -3.73 19.91 8.60
N HIS A 182 -2.95 20.94 8.94
CA HIS A 182 -1.61 20.76 9.48
C HIS A 182 -1.64 20.01 10.82
N ALA A 183 -2.55 20.39 11.73
CA ALA A 183 -2.73 19.70 13.00
C ALA A 183 -3.15 18.24 12.79
N ASP A 184 -4.09 17.98 11.89
CA ASP A 184 -4.56 16.61 11.59
C ASP A 184 -3.42 15.73 11.04
N PHE A 185 -2.61 16.26 10.11
CA PHE A 185 -1.44 15.53 9.59
C PHE A 185 -0.44 15.24 10.70
N ARG A 186 -0.04 16.26 11.49
CA ARG A 186 0.85 16.12 12.65
C ARG A 186 0.33 15.03 13.60
N ASP A 187 -0.94 15.13 13.99
CA ASP A 187 -1.55 14.27 14.99
C ASP A 187 -1.66 12.82 14.49
N SER A 188 -1.91 12.62 13.19
CA SER A 188 -1.88 11.29 12.57
C SER A 188 -0.49 10.66 12.66
N VAL A 189 0.57 11.41 12.33
CA VAL A 189 1.96 10.95 12.43
C VAL A 189 2.33 10.63 13.88
N VAL A 190 2.04 11.53 14.82
CA VAL A 190 2.32 11.34 16.25
C VAL A 190 1.59 10.11 16.79
N ALA A 191 0.31 9.95 16.46
CA ALA A 191 -0.49 8.82 16.94
C ALA A 191 0.02 7.46 16.45
N GLU A 192 0.46 7.39 15.19
CA GLU A 192 0.99 6.16 14.60
C GLU A 192 2.42 5.87 15.07
N ARG A 193 3.29 6.89 15.01
CA ARG A 193 4.71 6.70 15.35
C ARG A 193 4.96 6.53 16.84
N SER A 194 4.09 7.05 17.72
CA SER A 194 4.21 6.82 19.17
C SER A 194 4.07 5.34 19.57
N LYS A 195 3.39 4.53 18.75
CA LYS A 195 3.11 3.12 19.00
C LYS A 195 3.99 2.18 18.17
N ALA A 196 4.84 2.75 17.33
CA ALA A 196 5.71 1.99 16.43
C ALA A 196 6.81 1.24 17.18
N PRO A 197 7.42 0.20 16.59
CA PRO A 197 8.56 -0.51 17.17
C PRO A 197 9.75 0.41 17.51
N ASN A 198 9.98 1.45 16.70
CA ASN A 198 10.89 2.56 17.00
C ASN A 198 10.06 3.83 17.20
N PRO A 199 9.65 4.16 18.44
CA PRO A 199 8.73 5.27 18.69
C PRO A 199 9.34 6.64 18.35
N LEU A 200 8.45 7.58 17.96
CA LEU A 200 8.81 8.98 17.71
C LEU A 200 9.48 9.60 18.92
N LYS A 201 10.56 10.33 18.72
CA LYS A 201 11.36 10.99 19.75
C LYS A 201 11.29 12.53 19.66
N LEU A 202 10.83 13.03 18.53
CA LEU A 202 10.55 14.46 18.36
C LEU A 202 9.20 14.83 19.00
N SER A 203 9.12 16.05 19.53
CA SER A 203 7.83 16.58 19.96
C SER A 203 6.89 16.78 18.76
N PRO A 204 5.56 16.91 18.98
CA PRO A 204 4.62 17.19 17.92
C PRO A 204 4.95 18.46 17.12
N GLU A 205 5.50 19.47 17.77
CA GLU A 205 5.89 20.75 17.16
C GLU A 205 7.15 20.58 16.31
N GLU A 206 8.14 19.82 16.78
CA GLU A 206 9.39 19.59 16.05
C GLU A 206 9.17 18.73 14.80
N VAL A 207 8.31 17.71 14.87
CA VAL A 207 8.08 16.79 13.76
C VAL A 207 7.29 17.42 12.61
N ALA A 208 6.52 18.47 12.88
CA ALA A 208 5.58 19.09 11.94
C ALA A 208 6.04 20.48 11.42
N THR A 209 7.35 20.68 11.32
CA THR A 209 7.93 21.92 10.79
C THR A 209 8.03 21.96 9.26
N GLY A 210 7.73 20.85 8.59
CA GLY A 210 7.95 20.68 7.16
C GLY A 210 9.39 20.30 6.80
N GLU A 211 10.25 20.02 7.77
CA GLU A 211 11.61 19.53 7.52
C GLU A 211 11.63 18.15 6.86
N ILE A 212 12.75 17.89 6.20
CA ILE A 212 13.08 16.57 5.65
C ILE A 212 14.32 16.03 6.37
N TRP A 213 14.38 14.71 6.48
CA TRP A 213 15.50 14.01 7.09
C TRP A 213 15.98 12.89 6.18
N VAL A 214 17.27 12.62 6.21
CA VAL A 214 17.78 11.40 5.57
C VAL A 214 17.42 10.18 6.42
N GLY A 215 17.34 9.00 5.79
CA GLY A 215 16.88 7.77 6.46
C GLY A 215 17.61 7.46 7.78
N VAL A 216 18.91 7.79 7.89
CA VAL A 216 19.69 7.62 9.13
C VAL A 216 19.09 8.47 10.25
N GLU A 217 18.85 9.75 10.02
CA GLU A 217 18.27 10.68 10.99
C GLU A 217 16.80 10.31 11.27
N ALA A 218 16.05 9.95 10.23
CA ALA A 218 14.67 9.52 10.36
C ALA A 218 14.55 8.30 11.31
N LYS A 219 15.51 7.36 11.27
CA LYS A 219 15.57 6.27 12.23
C LYS A 219 15.91 6.75 13.63
N GLU A 220 16.87 7.66 13.76
CA GLU A 220 17.24 8.23 15.04
C GLU A 220 16.06 8.91 15.73
N TYR A 221 15.29 9.69 14.96
CA TYR A 221 14.13 10.42 15.48
C TYR A 221 12.84 9.58 15.60
N GLY A 222 12.87 8.33 15.17
CA GLY A 222 11.70 7.45 15.26
C GLY A 222 10.66 7.66 14.16
N LEU A 223 11.03 8.32 13.06
CA LEU A 223 10.18 8.48 11.88
C LEU A 223 10.06 7.19 11.06
N ILE A 224 11.05 6.31 11.15
CA ILE A 224 11.07 4.96 10.58
C ILE A 224 11.48 3.93 11.62
N ASP A 225 11.19 2.65 11.36
CA ASP A 225 11.50 1.57 12.29
C ASP A 225 12.87 0.96 12.02
N GLN A 226 13.25 0.76 10.75
CA GLN A 226 14.49 0.12 10.37
C GLN A 226 15.14 0.74 9.15
N LEU A 227 16.48 0.74 9.13
CA LEU A 227 17.23 0.90 7.90
C LEU A 227 17.26 -0.43 7.16
N GLY A 228 16.91 -0.42 5.89
CA GLY A 228 16.88 -1.63 5.09
C GLY A 228 16.47 -1.35 3.64
N SER A 229 16.59 -2.38 2.83
CA SER A 229 16.19 -2.40 1.44
C SER A 229 14.71 -2.84 1.29
N ARG A 230 14.18 -2.74 0.09
CA ARG A 230 12.88 -3.33 -0.27
C ARG A 230 12.84 -4.84 0.02
N LEU A 231 13.94 -5.55 -0.18
CA LEU A 231 14.00 -7.00 0.12
C LEU A 231 13.86 -7.27 1.61
N ASP A 232 14.45 -6.43 2.47
CA ASP A 232 14.29 -6.55 3.93
C ASP A 232 12.83 -6.29 4.34
N ALA A 233 12.17 -5.33 3.72
CA ALA A 233 10.75 -5.06 3.93
C ALA A 233 9.85 -6.24 3.50
N ILE A 234 10.15 -6.86 2.35
CA ILE A 234 9.44 -8.07 1.86
C ILE A 234 9.65 -9.24 2.81
N GLN A 235 10.89 -9.48 3.24
CA GLN A 235 11.19 -10.51 4.22
C GLN A 235 10.42 -10.27 5.53
N ARG A 236 10.41 -9.03 6.00
CA ARG A 236 9.67 -8.67 7.22
C ARG A 236 8.17 -8.89 7.10
N ALA A 237 7.56 -8.54 5.97
CA ALA A 237 6.14 -8.82 5.70
C ALA A 237 5.86 -10.32 5.74
N ALA A 238 6.75 -11.15 5.16
CA ALA A 238 6.64 -12.60 5.20
C ALA A 238 6.79 -13.16 6.62
N GLU A 239 7.72 -12.63 7.42
CA GLU A 239 7.90 -13.01 8.83
C GLU A 239 6.63 -12.73 9.65
N LEU A 240 6.06 -11.54 9.53
CA LEU A 240 4.82 -11.16 10.22
C LEU A 240 3.62 -12.00 9.75
N ALA A 241 3.62 -12.44 8.49
CA ALA A 241 2.63 -13.36 7.95
C ALA A 241 2.93 -14.84 8.27
N ASN A 242 4.00 -15.16 9.02
CA ASN A 242 4.47 -16.51 9.34
C ASN A 242 4.74 -17.39 8.09
N LEU A 243 5.26 -16.81 7.02
CA LEU A 243 5.56 -17.50 5.77
C LEU A 243 7.04 -17.86 5.68
N LYS A 244 7.33 -19.12 5.34
CA LYS A 244 8.69 -19.58 5.01
C LYS A 244 8.92 -19.69 3.51
N ASN A 245 7.88 -20.04 2.77
CA ASN A 245 7.90 -20.16 1.31
C ASN A 245 6.76 -19.28 0.78
N TYR A 246 7.07 -18.36 -0.10
CA TYR A 246 6.11 -17.43 -0.69
C TYR A 246 6.59 -16.97 -2.07
N GLN A 247 5.67 -16.44 -2.84
CA GLN A 247 5.96 -15.69 -4.07
C GLN A 247 5.81 -14.20 -3.79
N VAL A 248 6.59 -13.38 -4.47
CA VAL A 248 6.42 -11.93 -4.48
C VAL A 248 5.73 -11.55 -5.77
N VAL A 249 4.64 -10.82 -5.67
CA VAL A 249 3.82 -10.45 -6.83
C VAL A 249 3.53 -8.95 -6.80
N ASP A 250 3.43 -8.35 -7.99
CA ASP A 250 2.88 -7.01 -8.15
C ASP A 250 1.34 -7.09 -8.03
N VAL A 251 0.78 -6.32 -7.10
CA VAL A 251 -0.68 -6.33 -6.84
C VAL A 251 -1.45 -5.76 -8.02
N ARG A 252 -0.91 -4.76 -8.71
CA ARG A 252 -1.49 -4.19 -9.94
C ARG A 252 -1.66 -5.26 -11.02
N ASP A 253 -0.60 -6.05 -11.26
CA ASP A 253 -0.62 -7.12 -12.26
C ASP A 253 -1.63 -8.21 -11.91
N GLU A 254 -1.65 -8.65 -10.64
CA GLU A 254 -2.61 -9.64 -10.14
C GLU A 254 -4.06 -9.13 -10.25
N TYR A 255 -4.29 -7.86 -9.89
CA TYR A 255 -5.59 -7.22 -10.02
C TYR A 255 -6.03 -7.17 -11.48
N LEU A 256 -5.17 -6.69 -12.39
CA LEU A 256 -5.47 -6.64 -13.83
C LEU A 256 -5.74 -8.03 -14.40
N ALA A 257 -4.98 -9.05 -14.00
CA ALA A 257 -5.19 -10.43 -14.43
C ALA A 257 -6.53 -11.02 -13.94
N SER A 258 -7.10 -10.47 -12.87
CA SER A 258 -8.41 -10.89 -12.35
C SER A 258 -9.60 -10.30 -13.12
N LEU A 259 -9.36 -9.28 -13.93
CA LEU A 259 -10.40 -8.55 -14.70
C LEU A 259 -10.58 -9.13 -16.10
N THR A 260 -11.77 -8.98 -16.65
CA THR A 260 -12.11 -9.43 -18.02
C THR A 260 -12.94 -8.38 -18.79
N GLY A 261 -12.88 -8.43 -20.11
CA GLY A 261 -13.73 -7.64 -20.98
C GLY A 261 -13.65 -6.12 -20.75
N ASP A 262 -14.80 -5.48 -20.61
CA ASP A 262 -14.91 -4.03 -20.45
C ASP A 262 -14.29 -3.51 -19.13
N GLN A 263 -14.30 -4.32 -18.09
CA GLN A 263 -13.66 -3.97 -16.82
C GLN A 263 -12.15 -3.83 -16.97
N LEU A 264 -11.50 -4.78 -17.63
CA LEU A 264 -10.07 -4.71 -17.92
C LEU A 264 -9.74 -3.50 -18.78
N SER A 265 -10.50 -3.29 -19.88
CA SER A 265 -10.26 -2.19 -20.81
C SER A 265 -10.41 -0.81 -20.15
N SER A 266 -11.41 -0.63 -19.29
CA SER A 266 -11.63 0.62 -18.56
C SER A 266 -10.55 0.87 -17.50
N THR A 267 -10.15 -0.19 -16.81
CA THR A 267 -9.11 -0.12 -15.77
C THR A 267 -7.73 0.19 -16.38
N LEU A 268 -7.37 -0.44 -17.50
CA LEU A 268 -6.11 -0.12 -18.20
C LEU A 268 -6.04 1.34 -18.63
N LYS A 269 -7.14 1.91 -19.14
CA LYS A 269 -7.22 3.35 -19.47
C LYS A 269 -7.06 4.25 -18.23
N LEU A 270 -7.49 3.79 -17.05
CA LEU A 270 -7.31 4.53 -15.80
C LEU A 270 -5.83 4.56 -15.41
N TYR A 271 -5.14 3.42 -15.44
CA TYR A 271 -3.70 3.34 -15.16
C TYR A 271 -2.87 4.15 -16.17
N GLU A 272 -3.21 4.07 -17.46
CA GLU A 272 -2.55 4.88 -18.49
C GLU A 272 -2.65 6.39 -18.21
N LYS A 273 -3.78 6.86 -17.67
CA LYS A 273 -3.93 8.25 -17.25
C LYS A 273 -3.09 8.59 -16.03
N VAL A 274 -2.97 7.70 -15.06
CA VAL A 274 -2.08 7.89 -13.90
C VAL A 274 -0.63 7.97 -14.36
N ASP A 275 -0.19 7.03 -15.18
CA ASP A 275 1.20 6.94 -15.64
C ASP A 275 1.60 8.14 -16.53
N ASN A 276 0.64 8.81 -17.18
CA ASN A 276 0.85 9.97 -18.05
C ASN A 276 0.43 11.31 -17.41
N GLN A 277 0.15 11.34 -16.09
CA GLN A 277 -0.19 12.60 -15.42
C GLN A 277 1.00 13.57 -15.44
N PRO A 278 0.78 14.85 -15.82
CA PRO A 278 1.81 15.87 -15.65
C PRO A 278 2.06 16.11 -14.16
N GLU A 279 3.29 16.41 -13.81
CA GLU A 279 3.62 16.85 -12.46
C GLU A 279 2.82 18.11 -12.09
N LEU A 280 2.33 18.17 -10.85
CA LEU A 280 1.60 19.32 -10.35
C LEU A 280 2.54 20.52 -10.30
N ASN A 281 2.17 21.58 -11.02
CA ASN A 281 2.84 22.87 -10.95
C ASN A 281 1.96 23.86 -10.18
N LEU A 282 2.32 24.16 -8.93
CA LEU A 282 1.59 25.14 -8.09
C LEU A 282 1.68 26.58 -8.60
N THR A 283 2.60 26.85 -9.53
CA THR A 283 2.75 28.20 -10.14
C THR A 283 1.89 28.37 -11.38
N SER A 284 1.21 27.32 -11.87
CA SER A 284 0.34 27.43 -13.04
C SER A 284 -0.99 28.09 -12.68
N GLU A 285 -1.46 29.02 -13.54
CA GLU A 285 -2.76 29.72 -13.39
C GLU A 285 -3.97 28.78 -13.51
N GLU A 286 -3.76 27.47 -13.71
CA GLU A 286 -4.81 26.48 -13.95
C GLU A 286 -5.50 25.97 -12.68
N THR A 287 -4.97 26.24 -11.49
CA THR A 287 -5.63 25.87 -10.23
C THR A 287 -6.78 26.82 -9.93
N LYS A 288 -7.93 26.57 -10.54
CA LYS A 288 -9.15 27.41 -10.39
C LYS A 288 -9.82 27.35 -9.03
N TRP A 289 -9.44 26.37 -8.18
CA TRP A 289 -10.04 26.17 -6.86
C TRP A 289 -8.96 26.02 -5.80
N PRO A 290 -9.20 26.49 -4.57
CA PRO A 290 -8.27 26.28 -3.48
C PRO A 290 -8.15 24.77 -3.22
N THR A 291 -6.98 24.23 -3.43
CA THR A 291 -6.67 22.85 -3.13
C THR A 291 -5.54 22.80 -2.12
N PHE A 292 -5.72 22.01 -1.09
CA PHE A 292 -4.69 21.78 -0.10
C PHE A 292 -3.76 20.66 -0.57
N TYR A 293 -2.46 20.90 -0.47
CA TYR A 293 -1.44 19.94 -0.86
C TYR A 293 -0.56 19.59 0.33
N GLN A 294 -0.27 18.32 0.41
CA GLN A 294 0.81 17.75 1.18
C GLN A 294 1.87 17.29 0.17
N LEU A 295 2.69 18.22 -0.28
CA LEU A 295 3.63 18.02 -1.38
C LEU A 295 5.00 18.62 -1.01
N TYR A 296 6.06 17.83 -1.22
CA TYR A 296 7.43 18.31 -1.16
C TYR A 296 7.82 18.95 -2.50
N LEU A 297 8.19 20.21 -2.48
CA LEU A 297 8.72 20.94 -3.63
C LEU A 297 10.21 21.22 -3.36
N PRO A 298 11.15 20.61 -4.11
CA PRO A 298 12.54 20.97 -4.00
C PRO A 298 12.74 22.42 -4.46
N LEU A 299 13.65 23.12 -3.81
CA LEU A 299 14.06 24.47 -4.26
C LEU A 299 14.83 24.32 -5.57
N GLU A 300 14.49 25.14 -6.58
CA GLU A 300 15.26 25.26 -7.82
C GLU A 300 16.61 25.93 -7.58
#